data_0ffafe50f2198cfe60a0dc70474772a6
#
_entry.id   0ffafe50f2198cfe60a0dc70474772a6
#
_cell.length_a   1.000
_cell.length_b   1.000
_cell.length_c   1.000
_cell.angle_alpha   90.00
_cell.angle_beta   90.00
_cell.angle_gamma   90.00
#
_symmetry.space_group_name_H-M   'P 1'
#
loop_
_entity.id
_entity.type
_entity.pdbx_description
1 polymer ?
#
loop_
_entity_poly.entity_id
_entity_poly.type
_entity_poly.pdbx_seq_one_letter_code
_entity_poly.pdbx_strand_id
1 'polypeptide(L)'
;GIRPLFYGYSKSSHQIAFASEMQNLIGWCDDIRPFPIGSYYCDGRFVRYEDIADVPAPMEDDMDTVLKNIREKLIAGVEKRLDADAPVGFLLSGGLDSSLVCSIASKKLGKPIRTFAIGMDTDAIDLKYARQTAEYLGSEHHEIIINRDMVIQSLEEVIRLLGTWDITTIRASMGMYLLCK
;
A
#
# COMPACT_ATOMS: atom_id res chain seq x y z
N GLY A 1 7.19 8.25 4.45
CA GLY A 1 6.82 7.24 5.42
C GLY A 1 5.78 6.28 4.87
N ILE A 2 5.54 5.19 5.58
CA ILE A 2 4.50 4.21 5.22
C ILE A 2 3.11 4.77 5.50
N ARG A 3 2.97 5.54 6.56
CA ARG A 3 1.73 6.20 6.94
C ARG A 3 1.70 7.64 6.46
N PRO A 4 0.53 8.16 6.05
CA PRO A 4 0.36 9.60 5.82
C PRO A 4 0.69 10.38 7.09
N LEU A 5 1.10 11.63 6.93
CA LEU A 5 1.29 12.56 8.03
C LEU A 5 0.83 13.94 7.59
N PHE A 6 0.03 14.57 8.42
CA PHE A 6 -0.47 15.93 8.22
C PHE A 6 -0.05 16.80 9.39
N TYR A 7 -0.02 18.09 9.17
CA TYR A 7 0.21 19.08 10.22
C TYR A 7 -0.70 20.29 10.05
N GLY A 8 -0.89 21.00 11.13
CA GLY A 8 -1.61 22.27 11.16
C GLY A 8 -1.22 23.05 12.40
N TYR A 9 -1.60 24.32 12.45
CA TYR A 9 -1.34 25.17 13.60
C TYR A 9 -2.62 25.36 14.39
N SER A 10 -2.53 25.24 15.71
CA SER A 10 -3.67 25.44 16.61
C SER A 10 -4.22 26.84 16.50
N LYS A 11 -5.55 26.97 16.39
CA LYS A 11 -6.27 28.25 16.31
C LYS A 11 -6.04 29.15 17.52
N SER A 12 -5.89 28.54 18.69
CA SER A 12 -5.81 29.29 19.96
C SER A 12 -4.38 29.55 20.41
N SER A 13 -3.46 28.61 20.21
CA SER A 13 -2.11 28.69 20.77
C SER A 13 -1.02 28.85 19.70
N HIS A 14 -1.35 28.74 18.42
CA HIS A 14 -0.41 28.70 17.28
C HIS A 14 0.64 27.60 17.38
N GLN A 15 0.44 26.63 18.26
CA GLN A 15 1.30 25.48 18.36
C GLN A 15 1.03 24.53 17.19
N ILE A 16 2.08 23.90 16.69
CA ILE A 16 1.96 22.91 15.63
C ILE A 16 1.41 21.59 16.19
N ALA A 17 0.51 20.98 15.46
CA ALA A 17 -0.03 19.66 15.74
C ALA A 17 0.16 18.74 14.54
N PHE A 18 0.32 17.44 14.80
CA PHE A 18 0.51 16.40 13.78
C PHE A 18 -0.51 15.31 13.94
N ALA A 19 -0.96 14.75 12.82
CA ALA A 19 -1.85 13.59 12.80
C ALA A 19 -1.62 12.74 11.54
N SER A 20 -1.86 11.44 11.66
CA SER A 20 -1.81 10.53 10.49
C SER A 20 -2.99 10.73 9.54
N GLU A 21 -4.08 11.33 10.02
CA GLU A 21 -5.28 11.62 9.25
C GLU A 21 -5.65 13.11 9.39
N MET A 22 -5.95 13.75 8.27
CA MET A 22 -6.31 15.17 8.24
C MET A 22 -7.53 15.47 9.12
N GLN A 23 -8.53 14.58 9.14
CA GLN A 23 -9.76 14.75 9.89
C GLN A 23 -9.53 14.95 11.41
N ASN A 24 -8.44 14.39 11.95
CA ASN A 24 -8.11 14.53 13.36
C ASN A 24 -7.60 15.94 13.75
N LEU A 25 -7.24 16.74 12.77
CA LEU A 25 -6.81 18.13 12.95
C LEU A 25 -7.95 19.14 12.72
N ILE A 26 -9.06 18.71 12.08
CA ILE A 26 -10.21 19.56 11.79
C ILE A 26 -10.85 20.01 13.10
N GLY A 27 -11.12 21.30 13.21
CA GLY A 27 -11.67 21.91 14.43
C GLY A 27 -10.62 22.41 15.42
N TRP A 28 -9.41 21.83 15.40
CA TRP A 28 -8.28 22.22 16.25
C TRP A 28 -7.32 23.17 15.56
N CYS A 29 -7.07 22.93 14.28
CA CYS A 29 -6.07 23.64 13.49
C CYS A 29 -6.70 24.42 12.35
N ASP A 30 -6.01 25.49 11.97
CA ASP A 30 -6.17 26.17 10.70
C ASP A 30 -5.08 25.69 9.72
N ASP A 31 -5.32 25.86 8.42
CA ASP A 31 -4.35 25.61 7.36
C ASP A 31 -3.68 24.21 7.46
N ILE A 32 -4.51 23.17 7.50
CA ILE A 32 -4.05 21.79 7.59
C ILE A 32 -3.39 21.39 6.26
N ARG A 33 -2.16 20.89 6.33
CA ARG A 33 -1.34 20.52 5.17
C ARG A 33 -0.75 19.13 5.29
N PRO A 34 -0.47 18.45 4.16
CA PRO A 34 0.39 17.27 4.17
C PRO A 34 1.79 17.62 4.69
N PHE A 35 2.38 16.69 5.45
CA PHE A 35 3.76 16.86 5.91
C PHE A 35 4.71 16.85 4.70
N PRO A 36 5.71 17.77 4.64
CA PRO A 36 6.63 17.84 3.51
C PRO A 36 7.39 16.53 3.29
N ILE A 37 7.37 16.04 2.06
CA ILE A 37 8.06 14.80 1.65
C ILE A 37 9.57 14.95 1.86
N GLY A 38 10.23 13.87 2.30
CA GLY A 38 11.68 13.86 2.52
C GLY A 38 12.15 14.83 3.61
N SER A 39 11.30 15.12 4.59
CA SER A 39 11.59 16.08 5.64
C SER A 39 11.34 15.51 7.03
N TYR A 40 11.92 16.15 8.03
CA TYR A 40 11.57 16.00 9.45
C TYR A 40 11.29 17.36 10.05
N TYR A 41 10.61 17.38 11.19
CA TYR A 41 10.35 18.58 11.95
C TYR A 41 11.13 18.55 13.25
N CYS A 42 11.93 19.60 13.48
CA CYS A 42 12.73 19.75 14.69
C CYS A 42 12.93 21.22 14.99
N ASP A 43 12.92 21.60 16.27
CA ASP A 43 13.19 22.95 16.75
C ASP A 43 12.38 24.05 16.02
N GLY A 44 11.09 23.79 15.80
CA GLY A 44 10.17 24.76 15.19
C GLY A 44 10.27 24.90 13.68
N ARG A 45 11.02 24.05 13.00
CA ARG A 45 11.24 24.13 11.55
C ARG A 45 11.20 22.77 10.85
N PHE A 46 10.79 22.81 9.58
CA PHE A 46 10.92 21.66 8.67
C PHE A 46 12.33 21.65 8.08
N VAL A 47 12.97 20.50 8.13
CA VAL A 47 14.30 20.26 7.55
C VAL A 47 14.18 19.16 6.52
N ARG A 48 14.51 19.45 5.27
CA ARG A 48 14.53 18.48 4.19
C ARG A 48 15.85 17.71 4.23
N TYR A 49 15.77 16.38 4.22
CA TYR A 49 16.94 15.48 4.21
C TYR A 49 17.09 14.74 2.90
N GLU A 50 16.04 14.63 2.10
CA GLU A 50 16.06 13.91 0.83
C GLU A 50 15.03 14.49 -0.16
N ASP A 51 15.39 14.51 -1.42
CA ASP A 51 14.50 14.77 -2.53
C ASP A 51 14.58 13.61 -3.53
N ILE A 52 13.56 12.76 -3.58
CA ILE A 52 13.50 11.63 -4.51
C ILE A 52 13.42 12.06 -5.98
N ALA A 53 13.10 13.31 -6.24
CA ALA A 53 13.09 13.88 -7.59
C ALA A 53 14.46 14.46 -8.00
N ASP A 54 15.38 14.62 -7.05
CA ASP A 54 16.73 15.07 -7.31
C ASP A 54 17.59 13.86 -7.73
N VAL A 55 17.61 13.62 -9.03
CA VAL A 55 18.42 12.55 -9.63
C VAL A 55 19.73 13.17 -10.13
N PRO A 56 20.85 12.96 -9.45
CA PRO A 56 22.10 13.67 -9.74
C PRO A 56 22.68 13.33 -11.13
N ALA A 57 22.48 12.09 -11.60
CA ALA A 57 22.86 11.66 -12.94
C ALA A 57 22.10 10.39 -13.36
N PRO A 58 21.86 10.17 -14.66
CA PRO A 58 21.42 8.87 -15.16
C PRO A 58 22.45 7.79 -14.83
N MET A 59 21.99 6.57 -14.59
CA MET A 59 22.89 5.42 -14.43
C MET A 59 23.49 5.06 -15.79
N GLU A 60 24.80 4.83 -15.84
CA GLU A 60 25.54 4.40 -17.01
C GLU A 60 25.87 2.89 -17.00
N ASP A 61 25.25 2.15 -16.08
CA ASP A 61 25.43 0.71 -15.96
C ASP A 61 24.93 -0.03 -17.22
N ASP A 62 25.58 -1.14 -17.53
CA ASP A 62 25.10 -2.04 -18.57
C ASP A 62 23.78 -2.71 -18.16
N MET A 63 23.02 -3.22 -19.13
CA MET A 63 21.69 -3.81 -18.91
C MET A 63 21.73 -4.99 -17.94
N ASP A 64 22.74 -5.83 -17.99
CA ASP A 64 22.83 -7.01 -17.12
C ASP A 64 23.03 -6.60 -15.66
N THR A 65 23.85 -5.59 -15.41
CA THR A 65 24.04 -4.98 -14.09
C THR A 65 22.74 -4.35 -13.58
N VAL A 66 22.02 -3.61 -14.42
CA VAL A 66 20.72 -3.02 -14.05
C VAL A 66 19.71 -4.09 -13.67
N LEU A 67 19.54 -5.14 -14.48
CA LEU A 67 18.61 -6.24 -14.22
C LEU A 67 18.96 -7.00 -12.94
N LYS A 68 20.25 -7.24 -12.70
CA LYS A 68 20.72 -7.86 -11.46
C LYS A 68 20.38 -7.00 -10.25
N ASN A 69 20.65 -5.71 -10.29
CA ASN A 69 20.36 -4.76 -9.21
C ASN A 69 18.85 -4.69 -8.93
N ILE A 70 18.00 -4.64 -9.95
CA ILE A 70 16.53 -4.68 -9.78
C ILE A 70 16.11 -5.95 -9.07
N ARG A 71 16.59 -7.11 -9.51
CA ARG A 71 16.28 -8.40 -8.91
C ARG A 71 16.68 -8.45 -7.44
N GLU A 72 17.90 -8.07 -7.12
CA GLU A 72 18.44 -8.10 -5.75
C GLU A 72 17.67 -7.16 -4.82
N LYS A 73 17.40 -5.93 -5.26
CA LYS A 73 16.62 -4.94 -4.50
C LYS A 73 15.18 -5.39 -4.28
N LEU A 74 14.54 -6.00 -5.29
CA LEU A 74 13.18 -6.52 -5.15
C LEU A 74 13.12 -7.66 -4.13
N ILE A 75 14.04 -8.63 -4.24
CA ILE A 75 14.12 -9.74 -3.29
C ILE A 75 14.34 -9.22 -1.87
N ALA A 76 15.32 -8.35 -1.66
CA ALA A 76 15.61 -7.75 -0.35
C ALA A 76 14.41 -6.94 0.18
N GLY A 77 13.70 -6.23 -0.70
CA GLY A 77 12.49 -5.48 -0.36
C GLY A 77 11.35 -6.37 0.12
N VAL A 78 11.15 -7.55 -0.48
CA VAL A 78 10.17 -8.54 -0.03
C VAL A 78 10.62 -9.17 1.29
N GLU A 79 11.86 -9.65 1.38
CA GLU A 79 12.42 -10.27 2.59
C GLU A 79 12.25 -9.38 3.82
N LYS A 80 12.58 -8.11 3.71
CA LYS A 80 12.43 -7.12 4.79
C LYS A 80 11.01 -7.03 5.34
N ARG A 81 10.00 -7.42 4.58
CA ARG A 81 8.58 -7.36 4.97
C ARG A 81 8.03 -8.69 5.48
N LEU A 82 8.84 -9.74 5.45
CA LEU A 82 8.46 -11.06 5.99
C LEU A 82 8.74 -11.16 7.51
N ASP A 83 9.54 -10.24 8.04
CA ASP A 83 9.79 -10.12 9.48
C ASP A 83 8.60 -9.45 10.16
N ALA A 84 7.64 -10.27 10.60
CA ALA A 84 6.41 -9.85 11.23
C ALA A 84 6.10 -10.73 12.44
N ASP A 85 5.58 -10.11 13.49
CA ASP A 85 5.13 -10.76 14.75
C ASP A 85 3.71 -11.35 14.65
N ALA A 86 3.04 -11.14 13.53
CA ALA A 86 1.72 -11.67 13.23
C ALA A 86 1.74 -12.55 11.96
N PRO A 87 0.75 -13.45 11.77
CA PRO A 87 0.62 -14.21 10.54
C PRO A 87 0.48 -13.30 9.33
N VAL A 88 1.33 -13.51 8.32
CA VAL A 88 1.35 -12.72 7.08
C VAL A 88 0.48 -13.39 6.02
N GLY A 89 -0.45 -12.61 5.44
CA GLY A 89 -1.21 -12.96 4.25
C GLY A 89 -0.76 -12.13 3.05
N PHE A 90 -0.95 -12.66 1.85
CA PHE A 90 -0.51 -12.03 0.61
C PHE A 90 -1.70 -11.79 -0.31
N LEU A 91 -1.79 -10.59 -0.87
CA LEU A 91 -2.77 -10.27 -1.90
C LEU A 91 -2.26 -10.76 -3.25
N LEU A 92 -3.07 -11.57 -3.92
CA LEU A 92 -2.71 -12.19 -5.20
C LEU A 92 -3.79 -11.88 -6.25
N SER A 93 -3.52 -10.93 -7.12
CA SER A 93 -4.41 -10.57 -8.22
C SER A 93 -4.17 -11.38 -9.51
N GLY A 94 -3.13 -12.20 -9.54
CA GLY A 94 -2.70 -12.91 -10.77
C GLY A 94 -1.92 -12.02 -11.76
N GLY A 95 -1.76 -10.73 -11.49
CA GLY A 95 -0.87 -9.84 -12.23
C GLY A 95 0.60 -10.09 -11.92
N LEU A 96 1.49 -9.55 -12.77
CA LEU A 96 2.94 -9.77 -12.67
C LEU A 96 3.48 -9.41 -11.28
N ASP A 97 3.14 -8.24 -10.77
CA ASP A 97 3.73 -7.70 -9.54
C ASP A 97 3.35 -8.54 -8.32
N SER A 98 2.07 -8.81 -8.13
CA SER A 98 1.57 -9.63 -7.01
C SER A 98 2.09 -11.07 -7.07
N SER A 99 2.13 -11.66 -8.27
CA SER A 99 2.64 -13.01 -8.49
C SER A 99 4.13 -13.11 -8.17
N LEU A 100 4.91 -12.10 -8.56
CA LEU A 100 6.35 -12.04 -8.29
C LEU A 100 6.64 -11.89 -6.80
N VAL A 101 5.92 -11.01 -6.10
CA VAL A 101 6.05 -10.85 -4.63
C VAL A 101 5.69 -12.15 -3.91
N CYS A 102 4.57 -12.79 -4.25
CA CYS A 102 4.16 -14.06 -3.68
C CYS A 102 5.17 -15.18 -3.95
N SER A 103 5.74 -15.23 -5.17
CA SER A 103 6.77 -16.21 -5.53
C SER A 103 8.05 -16.06 -4.71
N ILE A 104 8.51 -14.81 -4.53
CA ILE A 104 9.69 -14.53 -3.71
C ILE A 104 9.40 -14.92 -2.24
N ALA A 105 8.25 -14.52 -1.70
CA ALA A 105 7.86 -14.82 -0.34
C ALA A 105 7.75 -16.32 -0.07
N SER A 106 7.10 -17.06 -0.96
CA SER A 106 6.97 -18.53 -0.85
C SER A 106 8.33 -19.22 -0.82
N LYS A 107 9.24 -18.83 -1.74
CA LYS A 107 10.61 -19.38 -1.77
C LYS A 107 11.42 -19.05 -0.52
N LYS A 108 11.28 -17.84 0.02
CA LYS A 108 12.03 -17.40 1.19
C LYS A 108 11.52 -18.01 2.49
N LEU A 109 10.22 -18.19 2.63
CA LEU A 109 9.61 -18.81 3.80
C LEU A 109 9.75 -20.35 3.78
N GLY A 110 9.94 -20.98 2.63
CA GLY A 110 10.09 -22.43 2.49
C GLY A 110 8.86 -23.22 2.95
N LYS A 111 7.69 -22.60 2.99
CA LYS A 111 6.41 -23.19 3.40
C LYS A 111 5.27 -22.58 2.61
N PRO A 112 4.10 -23.25 2.52
CA PRO A 112 2.92 -22.68 1.89
C PRO A 112 2.58 -21.30 2.51
N ILE A 113 2.32 -20.34 1.65
CA ILE A 113 1.86 -19.00 2.06
C ILE A 113 0.34 -18.93 1.92
N ARG A 114 -0.30 -18.04 2.69
CA ARG A 114 -1.73 -17.73 2.52
C ARG A 114 -1.88 -16.61 1.51
N THR A 115 -2.66 -16.86 0.48
CA THR A 115 -2.93 -15.87 -0.57
C THR A 115 -4.43 -15.56 -0.64
N PHE A 116 -4.74 -14.30 -0.93
CA PHE A 116 -6.11 -13.78 -0.97
C PHE A 116 -6.34 -13.06 -2.28
N ALA A 117 -7.46 -13.33 -2.93
CA ALA A 117 -7.91 -12.63 -4.11
C ALA A 117 -9.37 -12.18 -3.95
N ILE A 118 -9.74 -11.14 -4.68
CA ILE A 118 -11.11 -10.62 -4.71
C ILE A 118 -11.51 -10.41 -6.16
N GLY A 119 -12.74 -10.73 -6.50
CA GLY A 119 -13.30 -10.51 -7.83
C GLY A 119 -14.80 -10.30 -7.78
N MET A 120 -15.32 -9.69 -8.86
CA MET A 120 -16.77 -9.57 -9.05
C MET A 120 -17.37 -10.94 -9.38
N ASP A 121 -18.65 -11.11 -9.10
CA ASP A 121 -19.49 -12.28 -9.46
C ASP A 121 -19.73 -12.42 -10.98
N THR A 122 -19.23 -11.49 -11.76
CA THR A 122 -19.10 -11.58 -13.21
C THR A 122 -17.75 -12.20 -13.56
N ASP A 123 -17.59 -12.67 -14.80
CA ASP A 123 -16.40 -13.38 -15.28
C ASP A 123 -15.09 -12.58 -14.98
N ALA A 124 -14.59 -12.75 -13.76
CA ALA A 124 -13.43 -12.03 -13.25
C ALA A 124 -12.14 -12.74 -13.73
N ILE A 125 -11.59 -12.25 -14.83
CA ILE A 125 -10.36 -12.79 -15.44
C ILE A 125 -9.20 -12.80 -14.42
N ASP A 126 -9.16 -11.83 -13.52
CA ASP A 126 -8.11 -11.72 -12.50
C ASP A 126 -8.13 -12.91 -11.53
N LEU A 127 -9.31 -13.40 -11.12
CA LEU A 127 -9.42 -14.58 -10.27
C LEU A 127 -8.90 -15.85 -10.96
N LYS A 128 -9.08 -15.95 -12.27
CA LYS A 128 -8.53 -17.08 -13.03
C LYS A 128 -7.01 -17.12 -12.94
N TYR A 129 -6.34 -15.96 -13.15
CA TYR A 129 -4.88 -15.90 -13.09
C TYR A 129 -4.36 -15.98 -11.64
N ALA A 130 -5.09 -15.45 -10.68
CA ALA A 130 -4.76 -15.59 -9.27
C ALA A 130 -4.74 -17.08 -8.86
N ARG A 131 -5.78 -17.84 -9.26
CA ARG A 131 -5.88 -19.28 -8.99
C ARG A 131 -4.74 -20.07 -9.63
N GLN A 132 -4.43 -19.82 -10.90
CA GLN A 132 -3.32 -20.47 -11.59
C GLN A 132 -1.97 -20.21 -10.89
N THR A 133 -1.75 -18.96 -10.45
CA THR A 133 -0.53 -18.62 -9.71
C THR A 133 -0.51 -19.29 -8.34
N ALA A 134 -1.65 -19.31 -7.64
CA ALA A 134 -1.77 -19.96 -6.34
C ALA A 134 -1.48 -21.46 -6.39
N GLU A 135 -2.02 -22.15 -7.40
CA GLU A 135 -1.74 -23.56 -7.69
C GLU A 135 -0.25 -23.80 -7.97
N TYR A 136 0.36 -22.97 -8.81
CA TYR A 136 1.79 -23.03 -9.11
C TYR A 136 2.67 -22.88 -7.86
N LEU A 137 2.28 -21.99 -6.95
CA LEU A 137 3.01 -21.71 -5.70
C LEU A 137 2.71 -22.73 -4.59
N GLY A 138 1.68 -23.56 -4.73
CA GLY A 138 1.19 -24.43 -3.67
C GLY A 138 0.68 -23.65 -2.46
N SER A 139 0.09 -22.47 -2.67
CA SER A 139 -0.39 -21.59 -1.59
C SER A 139 -1.77 -22.02 -1.09
N GLU A 140 -2.06 -21.71 0.18
CA GLU A 140 -3.41 -21.74 0.74
C GLU A 140 -4.17 -20.52 0.21
N HIS A 141 -4.96 -20.72 -0.86
CA HIS A 141 -5.60 -19.61 -1.60
C HIS A 141 -7.06 -19.42 -1.18
N HIS A 142 -7.41 -18.18 -0.90
CA HIS A 142 -8.77 -17.77 -0.53
C HIS A 142 -9.28 -16.73 -1.54
N GLU A 143 -10.48 -16.98 -2.07
CA GLU A 143 -11.15 -16.07 -3.00
C GLU A 143 -12.38 -15.46 -2.36
N ILE A 144 -12.55 -14.16 -2.52
CA ILE A 144 -13.73 -13.41 -2.08
C ILE A 144 -14.46 -12.92 -3.32
N ILE A 145 -15.69 -13.41 -3.46
CA ILE A 145 -16.56 -12.99 -4.56
C ILE A 145 -17.47 -11.87 -4.07
N ILE A 146 -17.40 -10.73 -4.73
CA ILE A 146 -18.21 -9.57 -4.41
C ILE A 146 -19.21 -9.29 -5.53
N ASN A 147 -20.31 -8.65 -5.17
CA ASN A 147 -21.33 -8.19 -6.11
C ASN A 147 -21.52 -6.68 -5.99
N ARG A 148 -22.31 -6.13 -6.92
CA ARG A 148 -22.61 -4.69 -6.99
C ARG A 148 -23.20 -4.15 -5.69
N ASP A 149 -24.11 -4.90 -5.08
CA ASP A 149 -24.81 -4.43 -3.88
C ASP A 149 -23.87 -4.32 -2.67
N MET A 150 -22.96 -5.28 -2.52
CA MET A 150 -21.90 -5.22 -1.49
C MET A 150 -21.03 -3.98 -1.64
N VAL A 151 -20.65 -3.65 -2.89
CA VAL A 151 -19.85 -2.47 -3.19
C VAL A 151 -20.63 -1.19 -2.82
N ILE A 152 -21.87 -1.07 -3.25
CA ILE A 152 -22.71 0.12 -2.97
C ILE A 152 -22.94 0.28 -1.46
N GLN A 153 -23.25 -0.78 -0.73
CA GLN A 153 -23.48 -0.75 0.70
C GLN A 153 -22.23 -0.36 1.52
N SER A 154 -21.04 -0.65 0.97
CA SER A 154 -19.77 -0.35 1.65
C SER A 154 -19.22 1.04 1.31
N LEU A 155 -19.79 1.74 0.32
CA LEU A 155 -19.22 2.97 -0.24
C LEU A 155 -19.09 4.08 0.81
N GLU A 156 -20.13 4.33 1.58
CA GLU A 156 -20.13 5.39 2.61
C GLU A 156 -19.08 5.12 3.69
N GLU A 157 -18.99 3.87 4.15
CA GLU A 157 -18.02 3.46 5.17
C GLU A 157 -16.57 3.59 4.65
N VAL A 158 -16.33 3.20 3.39
CA VAL A 158 -15.01 3.34 2.77
C VAL A 158 -14.61 4.81 2.66
N ILE A 159 -15.51 5.69 2.21
CA ILE A 159 -15.26 7.14 2.14
C ILE A 159 -14.92 7.70 3.53
N ARG A 160 -15.70 7.30 4.54
CA ARG A 160 -15.50 7.71 5.93
C ARG A 160 -14.14 7.27 6.46
N LEU A 161 -13.75 6.02 6.21
CA LEU A 161 -12.45 5.48 6.67
C LEU A 161 -11.25 6.10 5.95
N LEU A 162 -11.40 6.42 4.66
CA LEU A 162 -10.34 7.02 3.88
C LEU A 162 -10.18 8.53 4.13
N GLY A 163 -11.24 9.21 4.55
CA GLY A 163 -11.22 10.66 4.75
C GLY A 163 -10.92 11.45 3.47
N THR A 164 -11.27 10.91 2.30
CA THR A 164 -11.01 11.52 1.00
C THR A 164 -12.21 11.42 0.08
N TRP A 165 -12.31 12.34 -0.89
CA TRP A 165 -13.28 12.30 -1.99
C TRP A 165 -12.62 11.94 -3.34
N ASP A 166 -11.32 11.62 -3.33
CA ASP A 166 -10.64 11.19 -4.57
C ASP A 166 -11.20 9.87 -5.07
N ILE A 167 -11.82 9.92 -6.25
CA ILE A 167 -12.51 8.77 -6.85
C ILE A 167 -11.57 7.59 -7.12
N THR A 168 -10.32 7.86 -7.46
CA THR A 168 -9.33 6.82 -7.78
C THR A 168 -8.96 6.05 -6.52
N THR A 169 -8.70 6.77 -5.42
CA THR A 169 -8.41 6.19 -4.11
C THR A 169 -9.60 5.39 -3.60
N ILE A 170 -10.82 5.92 -3.68
CA ILE A 170 -12.04 5.22 -3.23
C ILE A 170 -12.23 3.93 -4.03
N ARG A 171 -12.16 3.97 -5.36
CA ARG A 171 -12.32 2.77 -6.20
C ARG A 171 -11.30 1.69 -5.88
N ALA A 172 -10.03 2.06 -5.75
CA ALA A 172 -8.96 1.12 -5.42
C ALA A 172 -9.13 0.51 -4.02
N SER A 173 -9.67 1.27 -3.08
CA SER A 173 -9.84 0.83 -1.69
C SER A 173 -11.09 -0.01 -1.45
N MET A 174 -12.10 0.04 -2.33
CA MET A 174 -13.32 -0.75 -2.17
C MET A 174 -13.05 -2.25 -2.09
N GLY A 175 -12.29 -2.76 -3.06
CA GLY A 175 -11.90 -4.17 -3.07
C GLY A 175 -11.07 -4.54 -1.84
N MET A 176 -10.12 -3.70 -1.47
CA MET A 176 -9.28 -3.91 -0.29
C MET A 176 -10.09 -3.95 1.00
N TYR A 177 -11.03 -3.03 1.17
CA TYR A 177 -11.93 -3.00 2.32
C TYR A 177 -12.75 -4.28 2.44
N LEU A 178 -13.38 -4.72 1.34
CA LEU A 178 -14.20 -5.94 1.32
C LEU A 178 -13.38 -7.22 1.50
N LEU A 179 -12.14 -7.23 1.07
CA LEU A 179 -11.23 -8.34 1.28
C LEU A 179 -10.76 -8.46 2.75
N CYS A 180 -10.61 -7.32 3.44
CA CYS A 180 -10.10 -7.28 4.81
C CYS A 180 -11.21 -7.38 5.89
N LYS A 181 -12.47 -7.30 5.47
CA LYS A 181 -13.64 -7.39 6.36
C LYS A 181 -14.01 -8.84 6.70
#